data_6be3ae3c616115937ed8f968c52a44f9
#
_entry.id   6be3ae3c616115937ed8f968c52a44f9
#
_cell.length_a   1.000
_cell.length_b   1.000
_cell.length_c   1.000
_cell.angle_alpha   90.00
_cell.angle_beta   90.00
_cell.angle_gamma   90.00
#
_symmetry.space_group_name_H-M   'P 1'
#
loop_
_entity.id
_entity.type
_entity.pdbx_description
1 polymer ?
#
loop_
_entity_poly.entity_id
_entity_poly.type
_entity_poly.pdbx_seq_one_letter_code
_entity_poly.pdbx_strand_id
1 'polypeptide(L)'
;MTLRQAITPGTPMLADCKTYWKNHANLVTCFADIRPFVEALNREDRKAFSDFVEDDFGVVNNAMGQDQYPAKDWIIYSGNRMKMCYLIWISLTTRPTRQWQEYMELPLAAVLQAPQLRIPKSPEGFIAIYILLRLHRHAMRNAEPLHPFGTTSNSRVLLQAAMLARHLVASDKEKQDRPLALLAARLHLNLGLGKCAFRLYSHTKCKEMLVHTLSPYVLSRISLTHPFGAKGYQGFSAEEELGKAVGTMERMERKINETICADLQSLPWDQATDLLAMKRKFKSSMTKHICNTESRRIARLKGEPVDNLPVIDPSSRSHL
;
A
#
# COMPACT_ATOMS: atom_id res chain seq x y z
N MET A 1 25.38 -0.60 -7.49
CA MET A 1 25.49 -0.69 -8.96
C MET A 1 24.09 -0.92 -9.50
N THR A 2 23.58 -0.06 -10.37
CA THR A 2 22.21 -0.26 -10.94
C THR A 2 22.30 -1.20 -12.14
N LEU A 3 21.25 -1.96 -12.44
CA LEU A 3 21.19 -2.87 -13.58
C LEU A 3 21.53 -2.16 -14.90
N ARG A 4 21.18 -0.87 -15.05
CA ARG A 4 21.58 -0.03 -16.21
C ARG A 4 23.09 0.06 -16.41
N GLN A 5 23.89 -0.07 -15.36
CA GLN A 5 25.37 -0.05 -15.44
C GLN A 5 25.94 -1.44 -15.69
N ALA A 6 25.13 -2.50 -15.50
CA ALA A 6 25.54 -3.89 -15.66
C ALA A 6 25.16 -4.48 -17.04
N ILE A 7 24.32 -3.79 -17.84
CA ILE A 7 23.94 -4.25 -19.17
C ILE A 7 25.13 -4.11 -20.10
N THR A 8 25.63 -5.23 -20.56
CA THR A 8 26.75 -5.29 -21.52
C THR A 8 26.19 -5.06 -22.94
N PRO A 9 26.70 -4.11 -23.72
CA PRO A 9 26.23 -3.90 -25.08
C PRO A 9 26.37 -5.19 -25.90
N GLY A 10 25.23 -5.69 -26.44
CA GLY A 10 25.21 -6.87 -27.30
C GLY A 10 24.76 -8.18 -26.65
N THR A 11 24.55 -8.23 -25.32
CA THR A 11 23.99 -9.41 -24.66
C THR A 11 22.45 -9.37 -24.68
N PRO A 12 21.77 -10.54 -24.83
CA PRO A 12 20.33 -10.61 -24.69
C PRO A 12 19.90 -10.17 -23.28
N MET A 13 18.92 -9.29 -23.17
CA MET A 13 18.43 -8.74 -21.90
C MET A 13 18.06 -9.83 -20.87
N LEU A 14 17.62 -11.00 -21.32
CA LEU A 14 17.36 -12.16 -20.46
C LEU A 14 18.63 -12.66 -19.75
N ALA A 15 19.75 -12.72 -20.45
CA ALA A 15 21.03 -13.17 -19.88
C ALA A 15 21.52 -12.18 -18.80
N ASP A 16 21.37 -10.90 -19.04
CA ASP A 16 21.72 -9.86 -18.07
C ASP A 16 20.82 -9.94 -16.82
N CYS A 17 19.53 -10.15 -17.00
CA CYS A 17 18.61 -10.37 -15.88
C CYS A 17 18.99 -11.59 -15.05
N LYS A 18 19.32 -12.72 -15.68
CA LYS A 18 19.78 -13.94 -14.99
C LYS A 18 21.08 -13.72 -14.21
N THR A 19 22.03 -13.02 -14.82
CA THR A 19 23.33 -12.70 -14.19
C THR A 19 23.14 -11.77 -13.00
N TYR A 20 22.29 -10.74 -13.15
CA TYR A 20 21.98 -9.82 -12.06
C TYR A 20 21.31 -10.54 -10.90
N TRP A 21 20.34 -11.41 -11.19
CA TRP A 21 19.64 -12.20 -10.18
C TRP A 21 20.63 -13.07 -9.37
N LYS A 22 21.49 -13.85 -10.02
CA LYS A 22 22.50 -14.69 -9.35
C LYS A 22 23.37 -13.92 -8.37
N ASN A 23 23.73 -12.68 -8.74
CA ASN A 23 24.66 -11.88 -7.95
C ASN A 23 23.97 -11.06 -6.83
N HIS A 24 22.67 -10.77 -6.95
CA HIS A 24 22.01 -9.79 -6.11
C HIS A 24 20.66 -10.24 -5.53
N ALA A 25 20.22 -11.47 -5.74
CA ALA A 25 18.90 -11.94 -5.27
C ALA A 25 18.72 -11.85 -3.75
N ASN A 26 19.81 -11.87 -2.98
CA ASN A 26 19.84 -11.68 -1.53
C ASN A 26 19.83 -10.20 -1.07
N LEU A 27 19.78 -9.24 -1.99
CA LEU A 27 19.69 -7.81 -1.67
C LEU A 27 18.23 -7.36 -1.63
N VAL A 28 17.88 -6.53 -0.64
CA VAL A 28 16.51 -5.99 -0.46
C VAL A 28 16.02 -5.21 -1.68
N THR A 29 16.93 -4.56 -2.42
CA THR A 29 16.62 -3.74 -3.61
C THR A 29 16.48 -4.56 -4.88
N CYS A 30 16.95 -5.81 -4.92
CA CYS A 30 17.05 -6.62 -6.13
C CYS A 30 15.74 -6.66 -6.94
N PHE A 31 14.60 -6.88 -6.30
CA PHE A 31 13.32 -6.90 -7.00
C PHE A 31 12.98 -5.57 -7.65
N ALA A 32 13.22 -4.45 -6.97
CA ALA A 32 12.91 -3.12 -7.50
C ALA A 32 13.83 -2.77 -8.69
N ASP A 33 15.08 -3.17 -8.61
CA ASP A 33 16.08 -2.87 -9.61
C ASP A 33 15.87 -3.67 -10.90
N ILE A 34 15.52 -4.96 -10.81
CA ILE A 34 15.38 -5.85 -11.97
C ILE A 34 13.98 -5.78 -12.60
N ARG A 35 12.96 -5.40 -11.84
CA ARG A 35 11.56 -5.40 -12.27
C ARG A 35 11.32 -4.72 -13.61
N PRO A 36 11.80 -3.49 -13.89
CA PRO A 36 11.53 -2.81 -15.17
C PRO A 36 12.04 -3.59 -16.38
N PHE A 37 13.13 -4.32 -16.22
CA PHE A 37 13.75 -5.12 -17.29
C PHE A 37 12.98 -6.41 -17.52
N VAL A 38 12.54 -7.08 -16.46
CA VAL A 38 11.70 -8.27 -16.57
C VAL A 38 10.32 -7.91 -17.16
N GLU A 39 9.75 -6.76 -16.83
CA GLU A 39 8.52 -6.26 -17.45
C GLU A 39 8.69 -5.93 -18.96
N ALA A 40 9.90 -5.63 -19.40
CA ALA A 40 10.22 -5.39 -20.81
C ALA A 40 10.53 -6.66 -21.62
N LEU A 41 10.79 -7.81 -20.98
CA LEU A 41 10.98 -9.09 -21.64
C LEU A 41 9.71 -9.52 -22.41
N ASN A 42 9.88 -10.26 -23.49
CA ASN A 42 8.78 -10.92 -24.16
C ASN A 42 8.18 -12.07 -23.30
N ARG A 43 7.09 -12.67 -23.75
CA ARG A 43 6.38 -13.69 -22.97
C ARG A 43 7.21 -14.95 -22.72
N GLU A 44 7.97 -15.39 -23.72
CA GLU A 44 8.79 -16.59 -23.65
C GLU A 44 9.98 -16.38 -22.72
N ASP A 45 10.66 -15.25 -22.84
CA ASP A 45 11.78 -14.89 -21.99
C ASP A 45 11.36 -14.68 -20.53
N ARG A 46 10.16 -14.13 -20.27
CA ARG A 46 9.61 -14.05 -18.91
C ARG A 46 9.42 -15.42 -18.29
N LYS A 47 8.89 -16.37 -19.07
CA LYS A 47 8.73 -17.75 -18.62
C LYS A 47 10.08 -18.37 -18.33
N ALA A 48 11.04 -18.25 -19.26
CA ALA A 48 12.39 -18.75 -19.09
C ALA A 48 13.14 -18.12 -17.91
N PHE A 49 12.82 -16.88 -17.57
CA PHE A 49 13.34 -16.22 -16.38
C PHE A 49 12.67 -16.73 -15.10
N SER A 50 11.36 -17.00 -15.12
CA SER A 50 10.64 -17.60 -13.99
C SER A 50 11.18 -18.99 -13.66
N ASP A 51 11.33 -19.84 -14.68
CA ASP A 51 11.85 -21.19 -14.52
C ASP A 51 13.28 -21.17 -13.94
N PHE A 52 14.11 -20.25 -14.43
CA PHE A 52 15.46 -20.04 -13.91
C PHE A 52 15.47 -19.61 -12.43
N VAL A 53 14.57 -18.71 -12.01
CA VAL A 53 14.47 -18.24 -10.61
C VAL A 53 14.03 -19.39 -9.68
N GLU A 54 13.14 -20.29 -10.16
CA GLU A 54 12.71 -21.45 -9.40
C GLU A 54 13.84 -22.50 -9.27
N ASP A 55 14.58 -22.76 -10.35
CA ASP A 55 15.72 -23.68 -10.34
C ASP A 55 16.82 -23.18 -9.39
N ASP A 56 17.16 -21.89 -9.47
CA ASP A 56 18.16 -21.26 -8.61
C ASP A 56 17.74 -21.31 -7.13
N PHE A 57 16.43 -21.15 -6.84
CA PHE A 57 15.89 -21.31 -5.49
C PHE A 57 16.08 -22.74 -4.95
N GLY A 58 15.91 -23.75 -5.78
CA GLY A 58 16.16 -25.14 -5.40
C GLY A 58 17.60 -25.36 -4.90
N VAL A 59 18.58 -24.76 -5.59
CA VAL A 59 20.00 -24.81 -5.21
C VAL A 59 20.24 -24.08 -3.87
N VAL A 60 19.73 -22.85 -3.73
CA VAL A 60 19.91 -22.05 -2.51
C VAL A 60 19.21 -22.70 -1.31
N ASN A 61 18.02 -23.27 -1.50
CA ASN A 61 17.29 -23.95 -0.43
C ASN A 61 18.01 -25.21 0.07
N ASN A 62 18.66 -25.95 -0.83
CA ASN A 62 19.49 -27.09 -0.44
C ASN A 62 20.74 -26.65 0.35
N ALA A 63 21.37 -25.54 -0.04
CA ALA A 63 22.50 -24.97 0.68
C ALA A 63 22.10 -24.47 2.09
N MET A 64 20.89 -23.91 2.24
CA MET A 64 20.34 -23.52 3.54
C MET A 64 20.18 -24.73 4.48
N GLY A 65 19.70 -25.87 3.96
CA GLY A 65 19.57 -27.10 4.74
C GLY A 65 20.91 -27.70 5.22
N GLN A 66 22.02 -27.22 4.67
CA GLN A 66 23.38 -27.59 5.07
C GLN A 66 24.08 -26.52 5.92
N ASP A 67 23.35 -25.52 6.45
CA ASP A 67 23.87 -24.36 7.19
C ASP A 67 24.94 -23.53 6.42
N GLN A 68 24.94 -23.64 5.11
CA GLN A 68 25.88 -22.94 4.23
C GLN A 68 25.40 -21.53 3.82
N TYR A 69 24.15 -21.18 4.15
CA TYR A 69 23.56 -19.90 3.74
C TYR A 69 23.00 -19.13 4.94
N PRO A 70 23.37 -17.85 5.15
CA PRO A 70 22.85 -17.06 6.26
C PRO A 70 21.33 -16.95 6.23
N ALA A 71 20.66 -17.22 7.36
CA ALA A 71 19.20 -17.19 7.46
C ALA A 71 18.57 -15.87 7.00
N LYS A 72 19.23 -14.74 7.27
CA LYS A 72 18.77 -13.41 6.84
C LYS A 72 18.77 -13.28 5.32
N ASP A 73 19.82 -13.73 4.66
CA ASP A 73 19.98 -13.62 3.20
C ASP A 73 18.98 -14.54 2.50
N TRP A 74 18.76 -15.74 3.05
CA TRP A 74 17.74 -16.67 2.56
C TRP A 74 16.34 -16.06 2.58
N ILE A 75 15.97 -15.33 3.65
CA ILE A 75 14.66 -14.71 3.75
C ILE A 75 14.48 -13.59 2.71
N ILE A 76 15.51 -12.75 2.52
CA ILE A 76 15.49 -11.71 1.50
C ILE A 76 15.39 -12.34 0.11
N TYR A 77 16.17 -13.38 -0.15
CA TYR A 77 16.15 -14.13 -1.38
C TYR A 77 14.77 -14.74 -1.67
N SER A 78 14.22 -15.48 -0.70
CA SER A 78 12.87 -16.08 -0.79
C SER A 78 11.80 -15.03 -1.08
N GLY A 79 11.87 -13.89 -0.38
CA GLY A 79 10.96 -12.77 -0.61
C GLY A 79 11.08 -12.13 -2.00
N ASN A 80 12.28 -11.96 -2.53
CA ASN A 80 12.50 -11.46 -3.88
C ASN A 80 12.00 -12.47 -4.93
N ARG A 81 12.26 -13.77 -4.73
CA ARG A 81 11.73 -14.84 -5.57
C ARG A 81 10.20 -14.77 -5.64
N MET A 82 9.52 -14.76 -4.50
CA MET A 82 8.04 -14.71 -4.46
C MET A 82 7.48 -13.49 -5.19
N LYS A 83 8.09 -12.31 -5.01
CA LYS A 83 7.69 -11.09 -5.73
C LYS A 83 7.88 -11.25 -7.23
N MET A 84 8.99 -11.85 -7.67
CA MET A 84 9.33 -12.02 -9.07
C MET A 84 8.39 -13.02 -9.74
N CYS A 85 8.22 -14.19 -9.14
CA CYS A 85 7.30 -15.20 -9.64
C CYS A 85 5.86 -14.69 -9.69
N TYR A 86 5.43 -13.93 -8.68
CA TYR A 86 4.12 -13.28 -8.69
C TYR A 86 3.97 -12.26 -9.82
N LEU A 87 4.98 -11.41 -10.07
CA LEU A 87 4.98 -10.44 -11.17
C LEU A 87 4.86 -11.12 -12.53
N ILE A 88 5.72 -12.11 -12.77
CA ILE A 88 5.77 -12.83 -14.04
C ILE A 88 4.47 -13.59 -14.26
N TRP A 89 4.02 -14.33 -13.27
CA TRP A 89 2.81 -15.12 -13.35
C TRP A 89 1.55 -14.26 -13.64
N ILE A 90 1.42 -13.09 -12.99
CA ILE A 90 0.38 -12.13 -13.32
C ILE A 90 0.43 -11.70 -14.80
N SER A 91 1.63 -11.52 -15.33
CA SER A 91 1.82 -11.07 -16.72
C SER A 91 1.51 -12.16 -17.74
N LEU A 92 1.66 -13.43 -17.36
CA LEU A 92 1.42 -14.58 -18.23
C LEU A 92 -0.02 -15.10 -18.18
N THR A 93 -0.72 -14.88 -17.07
CA THR A 93 -2.03 -15.46 -16.81
C THR A 93 -3.16 -14.49 -17.20
N THR A 94 -3.92 -14.82 -18.20
CA THR A 94 -5.07 -14.01 -18.67
C THR A 94 -6.33 -14.26 -17.84
N ARG A 95 -6.47 -15.44 -17.24
CA ARG A 95 -7.61 -15.83 -16.39
C ARG A 95 -7.13 -16.46 -15.09
N PRO A 96 -7.70 -16.09 -13.92
CA PRO A 96 -7.44 -16.79 -12.67
C PRO A 96 -8.09 -18.17 -12.76
N THR A 97 -7.27 -19.18 -12.71
CA THR A 97 -7.63 -20.59 -12.71
C THR A 97 -7.42 -21.15 -11.31
N ARG A 98 -7.68 -22.46 -11.12
CA ARG A 98 -7.34 -23.23 -9.92
C ARG A 98 -5.87 -23.02 -9.48
N GLN A 99 -4.98 -22.80 -10.43
CA GLN A 99 -3.56 -22.47 -10.17
C GLN A 99 -3.37 -21.25 -9.26
N TRP A 100 -4.32 -20.30 -9.20
CA TRP A 100 -4.23 -19.18 -8.26
C TRP A 100 -4.38 -19.62 -6.82
N GLN A 101 -5.20 -20.59 -6.56
CA GLN A 101 -5.38 -21.15 -5.22
C GLN A 101 -4.13 -21.89 -4.78
N GLU A 102 -3.56 -22.70 -5.66
CA GLU A 102 -2.31 -23.43 -5.42
C GLU A 102 -1.13 -22.47 -5.20
N TYR A 103 -1.04 -21.41 -6.02
CA TYR A 103 0.01 -20.38 -5.84
C TYR A 103 -0.14 -19.57 -4.56
N MET A 104 -1.36 -19.40 -4.04
CA MET A 104 -1.63 -18.71 -2.79
C MET A 104 -1.26 -19.57 -1.57
N GLU A 105 -1.31 -20.88 -1.68
CA GLU A 105 -0.99 -21.79 -0.57
C GLU A 105 0.46 -21.67 -0.14
N LEU A 106 1.40 -21.45 -1.07
CA LEU A 106 2.82 -21.31 -0.78
C LEU A 106 3.15 -20.07 0.08
N PRO A 107 2.75 -18.82 -0.29
CA PRO A 107 3.00 -17.66 0.54
C PRO A 107 2.22 -17.72 1.85
N LEU A 108 1.01 -18.28 1.86
CA LEU A 108 0.22 -18.45 3.08
C LEU A 108 0.86 -19.46 4.03
N ALA A 109 1.36 -20.59 3.51
CA ALA A 109 2.10 -21.58 4.29
C ALA A 109 3.38 -20.96 4.86
N ALA A 110 4.15 -20.18 4.08
CA ALA A 110 5.33 -19.49 4.54
C ALA A 110 5.02 -18.49 5.67
N VAL A 111 3.93 -17.72 5.55
CA VAL A 111 3.45 -16.81 6.61
C VAL A 111 3.07 -17.56 7.88
N LEU A 112 2.43 -18.73 7.75
CA LEU A 112 1.98 -19.55 8.90
C LEU A 112 3.13 -20.32 9.56
N GLN A 113 4.15 -20.71 8.79
CA GLN A 113 5.31 -21.46 9.29
C GLN A 113 6.41 -20.55 9.86
N ALA A 114 6.40 -19.26 9.56
CA ALA A 114 7.43 -18.30 9.99
C ALA A 114 7.12 -17.47 11.25
N PRO A 115 6.28 -17.92 12.24
CA PRO A 115 6.03 -17.11 13.43
C PRO A 115 7.28 -16.91 14.30
N GLN A 116 8.34 -17.67 14.08
CA GLN A 116 9.60 -17.58 14.84
C GLN A 116 10.64 -16.66 14.19
N LEU A 117 10.56 -16.44 12.89
CA LEU A 117 11.42 -15.52 12.15
C LEU A 117 10.78 -14.13 12.16
N ARG A 118 11.00 -13.40 13.23
CA ARG A 118 10.52 -12.03 13.45
C ARG A 118 11.19 -11.04 12.50
N ILE A 119 10.86 -11.13 11.20
CA ILE A 119 11.37 -10.16 10.26
C ILE A 119 10.25 -9.18 9.93
N PRO A 120 10.41 -7.92 10.38
CA PRO A 120 9.53 -6.85 9.96
C PRO A 120 9.59 -6.73 8.43
N LYS A 121 8.43 -6.58 7.78
CA LYS A 121 8.29 -6.41 6.32
C LYS A 121 8.46 -7.68 5.48
N SER A 122 8.01 -8.83 6.00
CA SER A 122 7.92 -10.04 5.19
C SER A 122 7.06 -9.80 3.92
N PRO A 123 7.60 -9.97 2.71
CA PRO A 123 6.85 -9.77 1.47
C PRO A 123 5.77 -10.82 1.26
N GLU A 124 5.88 -12.00 1.88
CA GLU A 124 4.98 -13.13 1.72
C GLU A 124 3.56 -12.78 2.11
N GLY A 125 3.40 -12.08 3.25
CA GLY A 125 2.10 -11.63 3.73
C GLY A 125 1.42 -10.66 2.78
N PHE A 126 2.18 -9.71 2.21
CA PHE A 126 1.66 -8.81 1.18
C PHE A 126 1.24 -9.55 -0.07
N ILE A 127 2.05 -10.50 -0.55
CA ILE A 127 1.75 -11.29 -1.75
C ILE A 127 0.45 -12.06 -1.54
N ALA A 128 0.28 -12.74 -0.40
CA ALA A 128 -0.94 -13.47 -0.07
C ALA A 128 -2.17 -12.54 -0.06
N ILE A 129 -2.07 -11.35 0.55
CA ILE A 129 -3.15 -10.36 0.55
C ILE A 129 -3.47 -9.90 -0.88
N TYR A 130 -2.45 -9.58 -1.69
CA TYR A 130 -2.65 -9.14 -3.07
C TYR A 130 -3.28 -10.21 -3.96
N ILE A 131 -2.94 -11.50 -3.76
CA ILE A 131 -3.58 -12.62 -4.45
C ILE A 131 -5.07 -12.68 -4.07
N LEU A 132 -5.41 -12.62 -2.78
CA LEU A 132 -6.80 -12.59 -2.33
C LEU A 132 -7.58 -11.41 -2.92
N LEU A 133 -7.00 -10.21 -2.93
CA LEU A 133 -7.63 -9.03 -3.52
C LEU A 133 -7.85 -9.18 -5.03
N ARG A 134 -6.95 -9.84 -5.71
CA ARG A 134 -7.06 -10.09 -7.15
C ARG A 134 -8.15 -11.12 -7.45
N LEU A 135 -8.26 -12.18 -6.64
CA LEU A 135 -9.37 -13.14 -6.70
C LEU A 135 -10.72 -12.44 -6.46
N HIS A 136 -10.80 -11.60 -5.43
CA HIS A 136 -11.97 -10.79 -5.15
C HIS A 136 -12.36 -9.90 -6.35
N ARG A 137 -11.40 -9.15 -6.90
CA ARG A 137 -11.63 -8.29 -8.06
C ARG A 137 -12.09 -9.05 -9.30
N HIS A 138 -11.52 -10.23 -9.53
CA HIS A 138 -11.93 -11.09 -10.64
C HIS A 138 -13.35 -11.59 -10.46
N ALA A 139 -13.68 -12.08 -9.28
CA ALA A 139 -15.03 -12.54 -8.96
C ALA A 139 -16.07 -11.41 -9.13
N MET A 140 -15.71 -10.17 -8.74
CA MET A 140 -16.57 -8.99 -8.94
C MET A 140 -16.78 -8.63 -10.41
N ARG A 141 -15.79 -8.84 -11.27
CA ARG A 141 -15.91 -8.57 -12.72
C ARG A 141 -16.75 -9.60 -13.46
N ASN A 142 -16.75 -10.84 -12.98
CA ASN A 142 -17.47 -11.96 -13.59
C ASN A 142 -18.84 -12.21 -12.94
N ALA A 143 -19.19 -11.48 -11.88
CA ALA A 143 -20.52 -11.53 -11.29
C ALA A 143 -21.52 -10.92 -12.27
N GLU A 144 -22.55 -11.68 -12.65
CA GLU A 144 -23.63 -11.17 -13.46
C GLU A 144 -24.33 -10.00 -12.74
N PRO A 145 -24.66 -8.92 -13.47
CA PRO A 145 -25.24 -7.70 -12.86
C PRO A 145 -26.65 -7.90 -12.26
N LEU A 146 -27.23 -9.06 -12.42
CA LEU A 146 -28.64 -9.36 -12.06
C LEU A 146 -28.87 -9.77 -10.59
N HIS A 147 -27.84 -9.95 -9.78
CA HIS A 147 -28.03 -10.29 -8.37
C HIS A 147 -27.50 -9.18 -7.44
N PRO A 148 -28.36 -8.26 -6.95
CA PRO A 148 -27.98 -7.23 -5.99
C PRO A 148 -27.48 -7.80 -4.65
N PHE A 149 -27.74 -9.07 -4.36
CA PHE A 149 -27.30 -9.79 -3.14
C PHE A 149 -26.47 -11.05 -3.44
N GLY A 150 -26.13 -11.32 -4.69
CA GLY A 150 -25.55 -12.60 -5.15
C GLY A 150 -24.07 -12.80 -4.94
N THR A 151 -23.41 -12.09 -4.02
CA THR A 151 -21.93 -12.08 -3.92
C THR A 151 -21.37 -12.51 -2.56
N THR A 152 -21.98 -13.51 -1.94
CA THR A 152 -21.50 -14.06 -0.65
C THR A 152 -20.06 -14.60 -0.75
N SER A 153 -19.64 -15.14 -1.91
CA SER A 153 -18.27 -15.62 -2.11
C SER A 153 -17.24 -14.48 -2.15
N ASN A 154 -17.59 -13.32 -2.70
CA ASN A 154 -16.69 -12.19 -2.86
C ASN A 154 -16.38 -11.49 -1.53
N SER A 155 -17.38 -11.33 -0.67
CA SER A 155 -17.20 -10.77 0.67
C SER A 155 -16.35 -11.69 1.55
N ARG A 156 -16.45 -13.01 1.37
CA ARG A 156 -15.62 -13.99 2.10
C ARG A 156 -14.13 -13.82 1.78
N VAL A 157 -13.77 -13.67 0.51
CA VAL A 157 -12.36 -13.46 0.10
C VAL A 157 -11.81 -12.13 0.63
N LEU A 158 -12.61 -11.07 0.57
CA LEU A 158 -12.23 -9.78 1.15
C LEU A 158 -12.05 -9.87 2.66
N LEU A 159 -12.91 -10.60 3.36
CA LEU A 159 -12.79 -10.85 4.79
C LEU A 159 -11.51 -11.63 5.12
N GLN A 160 -11.19 -12.67 4.35
CA GLN A 160 -9.94 -13.43 4.52
C GLN A 160 -8.72 -12.52 4.36
N ALA A 161 -8.70 -11.65 3.33
CA ALA A 161 -7.63 -10.67 3.14
C ALA A 161 -7.51 -9.70 4.33
N ALA A 162 -8.63 -9.21 4.85
CA ALA A 162 -8.66 -8.32 6.00
C ALA A 162 -8.19 -9.01 7.29
N MET A 163 -8.59 -10.26 7.53
CA MET A 163 -8.16 -11.05 8.69
C MET A 163 -6.65 -11.32 8.64
N LEU A 164 -6.13 -11.71 7.47
CA LEU A 164 -4.69 -11.92 7.27
C LEU A 164 -3.92 -10.63 7.51
N ALA A 165 -4.35 -9.52 6.90
CA ALA A 165 -3.71 -8.22 7.09
C ALA A 165 -3.70 -7.78 8.57
N ARG A 166 -4.81 -8.00 9.29
CA ARG A 166 -4.91 -7.71 10.72
C ARG A 166 -3.96 -8.58 11.54
N HIS A 167 -3.87 -9.87 11.22
CA HIS A 167 -2.95 -10.79 11.89
C HIS A 167 -1.51 -10.35 11.73
N LEU A 168 -1.10 -10.02 10.52
CA LEU A 168 0.27 -9.54 10.23
C LEU A 168 0.58 -8.22 10.95
N VAL A 169 -0.35 -7.26 10.97
CA VAL A 169 -0.19 -6.01 11.74
C VAL A 169 -0.09 -6.28 13.25
N ALA A 170 -0.85 -7.25 13.78
CA ALA A 170 -0.78 -7.62 15.18
C ALA A 170 0.54 -8.30 15.55
N SER A 171 1.15 -9.00 14.60
CA SER A 171 2.45 -9.65 14.77
C SER A 171 3.62 -8.65 14.72
N ASP A 172 3.43 -7.49 14.09
CA ASP A 172 4.41 -6.39 14.04
C ASP A 172 4.36 -5.56 15.34
N LYS A 173 5.01 -6.08 16.40
CA LYS A 173 5.04 -5.43 17.72
C LYS A 173 5.69 -4.04 17.70
N GLU A 174 6.64 -3.81 16.82
CA GLU A 174 7.38 -2.56 16.72
C GLU A 174 6.65 -1.51 15.85
N LYS A 175 5.57 -1.89 15.20
CA LYS A 175 4.78 -1.03 14.30
C LYS A 175 5.63 -0.39 13.21
N GLN A 176 6.47 -1.18 12.58
CA GLN A 176 7.39 -0.72 11.54
C GLN A 176 6.76 -0.80 10.14
N ASP A 177 5.82 -1.73 9.92
CA ASP A 177 5.19 -1.94 8.63
C ASP A 177 3.98 -1.01 8.44
N ARG A 178 4.27 0.27 8.17
CA ARG A 178 3.23 1.28 7.90
C ARG A 178 2.40 0.99 6.65
N PRO A 179 2.98 0.53 5.50
CA PRO A 179 2.20 0.14 4.33
C PRO A 179 1.18 -0.95 4.63
N LEU A 180 1.56 -1.98 5.40
CA LEU A 180 0.66 -3.05 5.80
C LEU A 180 -0.47 -2.54 6.70
N ALA A 181 -0.16 -1.69 7.66
CA ALA A 181 -1.16 -1.08 8.54
C ALA A 181 -2.17 -0.23 7.75
N LEU A 182 -1.71 0.53 6.75
CA LEU A 182 -2.56 1.32 5.87
C LEU A 182 -3.45 0.44 5.00
N LEU A 183 -2.90 -0.63 4.42
CA LEU A 183 -3.66 -1.61 3.63
C LEU A 183 -4.72 -2.30 4.48
N ALA A 184 -4.36 -2.75 5.69
CA ALA A 184 -5.28 -3.37 6.63
C ALA A 184 -6.42 -2.41 7.03
N ALA A 185 -6.11 -1.14 7.31
CA ALA A 185 -7.11 -0.12 7.59
C ALA A 185 -8.08 0.05 6.42
N ARG A 186 -7.59 0.12 5.19
CA ARG A 186 -8.43 0.25 3.99
C ARG A 186 -9.35 -0.95 3.78
N LEU A 187 -8.84 -2.17 3.99
CA LEU A 187 -9.64 -3.39 3.88
C LEU A 187 -10.79 -3.42 4.91
N HIS A 188 -10.50 -3.01 6.15
CA HIS A 188 -11.52 -2.94 7.21
C HIS A 188 -12.57 -1.85 6.94
N LEU A 189 -12.18 -0.70 6.36
CA LEU A 189 -13.15 0.31 5.92
C LEU A 189 -14.09 -0.23 4.85
N ASN A 190 -13.57 -0.98 3.87
CA ASN A 190 -14.39 -1.58 2.82
C ASN A 190 -15.38 -2.64 3.36
N LEU A 191 -15.08 -3.23 4.52
CA LEU A 191 -15.96 -4.16 5.23
C LEU A 191 -16.94 -3.47 6.21
N GLY A 192 -16.97 -2.14 6.26
CA GLY A 192 -17.79 -1.39 7.20
C GLY A 192 -17.28 -1.37 8.65
N LEU A 193 -16.03 -1.80 8.88
CA LEU A 193 -15.44 -1.93 10.21
C LEU A 193 -14.60 -0.68 10.59
N GLY A 194 -15.23 0.50 10.60
CA GLY A 194 -14.58 1.79 10.77
C GLY A 194 -13.68 1.88 12.00
N LYS A 195 -14.15 1.48 13.18
CA LYS A 195 -13.35 1.53 14.41
C LYS A 195 -12.09 0.67 14.32
N CYS A 196 -12.21 -0.56 13.82
CA CYS A 196 -11.06 -1.43 13.62
C CYS A 196 -10.08 -0.82 12.62
N ALA A 197 -10.60 -0.23 11.55
CA ALA A 197 -9.81 0.42 10.51
C ALA A 197 -8.97 1.58 11.09
N PHE A 198 -9.57 2.48 11.86
CA PHE A 198 -8.85 3.61 12.43
C PHE A 198 -7.88 3.21 13.55
N ARG A 199 -8.17 2.14 14.28
CA ARG A 199 -7.19 1.54 15.20
C ARG A 199 -5.97 1.00 14.44
N LEU A 200 -6.17 0.34 13.29
CA LEU A 200 -5.07 -0.11 12.43
C LEU A 200 -4.34 1.08 11.79
N TYR A 201 -5.08 2.10 11.35
CA TYR A 201 -4.48 3.33 10.84
C TYR A 201 -3.59 4.03 11.87
N SER A 202 -3.92 4.00 13.16
CA SER A 202 -3.08 4.57 14.22
C SER A 202 -1.69 3.91 14.31
N HIS A 203 -1.55 2.64 13.86
CA HIS A 203 -0.25 1.97 13.80
C HIS A 203 0.69 2.59 12.75
N THR A 204 0.17 3.34 11.78
CA THR A 204 1.02 4.08 10.83
C THR A 204 1.83 5.20 11.49
N LYS A 205 1.47 5.57 12.73
CA LYS A 205 2.09 6.68 13.47
C LYS A 205 2.15 7.97 12.64
N CYS A 206 1.09 8.24 11.87
CA CYS A 206 1.01 9.43 11.05
C CYS A 206 1.00 10.70 11.92
N LYS A 207 1.95 11.56 11.68
CA LYS A 207 2.05 12.88 12.33
C LYS A 207 2.08 13.96 11.25
N GLU A 208 1.49 15.10 11.55
CA GLU A 208 1.58 16.33 10.75
C GLU A 208 1.60 16.10 9.22
N MET A 209 2.76 16.20 8.58
CA MET A 209 2.93 16.05 7.13
C MET A 209 2.40 14.72 6.57
N LEU A 210 2.54 13.62 7.32
CA LEU A 210 2.03 12.32 6.90
C LEU A 210 0.49 12.26 6.94
N VAL A 211 -0.16 13.05 7.79
CA VAL A 211 -1.63 13.18 7.77
C VAL A 211 -2.09 13.76 6.43
N HIS A 212 -1.39 14.75 5.92
CA HIS A 212 -1.71 15.35 4.63
C HIS A 212 -1.59 14.37 3.46
N THR A 213 -0.60 13.47 3.49
CA THR A 213 -0.33 12.53 2.39
C THR A 213 -1.09 11.20 2.53
N LEU A 214 -1.31 10.71 3.75
CA LEU A 214 -1.88 9.38 3.98
C LEU A 214 -3.37 9.37 4.32
N SER A 215 -3.92 10.46 4.88
CA SER A 215 -5.36 10.49 5.20
C SER A 215 -6.28 10.29 3.99
N PRO A 216 -5.98 10.70 2.75
CA PRO A 216 -6.84 10.38 1.62
C PRO A 216 -7.05 8.89 1.40
N TYR A 217 -6.09 8.03 1.77
CA TYR A 217 -6.23 6.58 1.64
C TYR A 217 -7.32 6.00 2.52
N VAL A 218 -7.62 6.62 3.65
CA VAL A 218 -8.65 6.15 4.60
C VAL A 218 -9.88 7.05 4.63
N LEU A 219 -9.76 8.35 4.35
CA LEU A 219 -10.87 9.31 4.46
C LEU A 219 -11.59 9.56 3.14
N SER A 220 -10.97 9.35 1.96
CA SER A 220 -11.71 9.50 0.71
C SER A 220 -12.82 8.47 0.60
N ARG A 221 -14.03 8.94 0.26
CA ARG A 221 -15.26 8.15 0.17
C ARG A 221 -15.73 7.54 1.50
N ILE A 222 -15.28 8.06 2.63
CA ILE A 222 -15.72 7.57 3.95
C ILE A 222 -17.23 7.79 4.16
N SER A 223 -17.80 8.82 3.55
CA SER A 223 -19.24 9.08 3.54
C SER A 223 -20.07 7.98 2.88
N LEU A 224 -19.48 7.19 1.97
CA LEU A 224 -20.16 6.07 1.31
C LEU A 224 -20.12 4.80 2.15
N THR A 225 -19.10 4.63 2.97
CA THR A 225 -18.93 3.41 3.80
C THR A 225 -19.43 3.60 5.23
N HIS A 226 -19.35 4.83 5.75
CA HIS A 226 -19.68 5.17 7.14
C HIS A 226 -20.41 6.53 7.22
N PRO A 227 -21.59 6.67 6.57
CA PRO A 227 -22.31 7.97 6.55
C PRO A 227 -22.87 8.33 7.93
N PHE A 228 -23.11 7.34 8.77
CA PHE A 228 -23.68 7.54 10.11
C PHE A 228 -22.74 7.01 11.18
N GLY A 229 -22.69 7.71 12.32
CA GLY A 229 -21.94 7.25 13.49
C GLY A 229 -22.53 5.97 14.07
N ALA A 230 -21.68 5.02 14.44
CA ALA A 230 -22.11 3.84 15.18
C ALA A 230 -22.44 4.23 16.62
N LYS A 231 -23.68 3.94 17.06
CA LYS A 231 -24.08 4.11 18.47
C LYS A 231 -23.59 2.90 19.28
N GLY A 232 -23.13 3.12 20.48
CA GLY A 232 -22.76 2.07 21.44
C GLY A 232 -21.39 2.24 22.08
N TYR A 233 -21.01 1.32 22.98
CA TYR A 233 -19.78 1.36 23.79
C TYR A 233 -18.49 1.55 22.98
N GLN A 234 -18.57 1.33 21.68
CA GLN A 234 -17.45 1.45 20.80
C GLN A 234 -17.77 2.33 19.57
N GLY A 235 -18.52 3.40 19.78
CA GLY A 235 -18.91 4.31 18.71
C GLY A 235 -17.76 4.71 17.80
N PHE A 236 -18.04 4.80 16.52
CA PHE A 236 -17.14 5.33 15.50
C PHE A 236 -17.89 6.45 14.77
N SER A 237 -17.24 7.60 14.61
CA SER A 237 -17.76 8.72 13.85
C SER A 237 -16.76 9.11 12.76
N ALA A 238 -17.20 9.00 11.52
CA ALA A 238 -16.40 9.46 10.38
C ALA A 238 -16.17 10.98 10.42
N GLU A 239 -17.12 11.73 10.96
CA GLU A 239 -17.01 13.19 11.12
C GLU A 239 -15.89 13.57 12.09
N GLU A 240 -15.79 12.85 13.22
CA GLU A 240 -14.71 13.09 14.17
C GLU A 240 -13.33 12.85 13.53
N GLU A 241 -13.19 11.79 12.75
CA GLU A 241 -11.93 11.49 12.08
C GLU A 241 -11.60 12.49 10.96
N LEU A 242 -12.60 12.94 10.21
CA LEU A 242 -12.45 14.04 9.26
C LEU A 242 -12.07 15.35 9.96
N GLY A 243 -12.74 15.67 11.05
CA GLY A 243 -12.42 16.86 11.87
C GLY A 243 -11.01 16.82 12.46
N LYS A 244 -10.54 15.66 12.94
CA LYS A 244 -9.15 15.47 13.42
C LYS A 244 -8.13 15.72 12.30
N ALA A 245 -8.40 15.23 11.09
CA ALA A 245 -7.50 15.42 9.95
C ALA A 245 -7.45 16.89 9.54
N VAL A 246 -8.60 17.55 9.37
CA VAL A 246 -8.69 18.99 9.04
C VAL A 246 -8.02 19.83 10.13
N GLY A 247 -8.34 19.61 11.40
CA GLY A 247 -7.76 20.35 12.52
C GLY A 247 -6.24 20.16 12.63
N THR A 248 -5.70 19.01 12.23
CA THR A 248 -4.25 18.82 12.15
C THR A 248 -3.63 19.66 11.04
N MET A 249 -4.23 19.70 9.86
CA MET A 249 -3.79 20.55 8.75
C MET A 249 -3.85 22.03 9.08
N GLU A 250 -4.91 22.47 9.77
CA GLU A 250 -5.06 23.87 10.21
C GLU A 250 -4.03 24.26 11.27
N ARG A 251 -3.72 23.37 12.21
CA ARG A 251 -2.63 23.60 13.16
C ARG A 251 -1.28 23.74 12.47
N MET A 252 -1.01 22.94 11.44
CA MET A 252 0.24 23.06 10.66
C MET A 252 0.29 24.38 9.89
N GLU A 253 -0.81 24.77 9.26
CA GLU A 253 -0.91 26.05 8.55
C GLU A 253 -0.69 27.23 9.49
N ARG A 254 -1.25 27.16 10.70
CA ARG A 254 -1.04 28.16 11.76
C ARG A 254 0.42 28.25 12.19
N LYS A 255 1.06 27.11 12.48
CA LYS A 255 2.49 27.05 12.85
C LYS A 255 3.39 27.67 11.78
N ILE A 256 3.12 27.37 10.49
CA ILE A 256 3.88 27.97 9.38
C ILE A 256 3.69 29.49 9.36
N ASN A 257 2.45 29.98 9.54
CA ASN A 257 2.18 31.42 9.59
C ASN A 257 2.89 32.07 10.78
N GLU A 258 2.82 31.46 11.96
CA GLU A 258 3.49 31.96 13.17
C GLU A 258 5.01 32.04 12.95
N THR A 259 5.62 30.99 12.37
CA THR A 259 7.05 30.98 12.08
C THR A 259 7.44 32.06 11.08
N ILE A 260 6.66 32.24 9.99
CA ILE A 260 6.93 33.30 9.02
C ILE A 260 6.80 34.70 9.65
N CYS A 261 5.81 34.92 10.52
CA CYS A 261 5.58 36.24 11.16
C CYS A 261 6.56 36.53 12.28
N ALA A 262 7.01 35.54 13.05
CA ALA A 262 7.87 35.74 14.20
C ALA A 262 9.33 36.00 13.82
N ASP A 263 9.82 35.42 12.73
CA ASP A 263 11.27 35.31 12.48
C ASP A 263 11.73 35.77 11.09
N LEU A 264 10.96 36.59 10.41
CA LEU A 264 11.31 37.06 9.06
C LEU A 264 12.68 37.79 9.01
N GLN A 265 13.18 38.29 10.14
CA GLN A 265 14.50 38.96 10.23
C GLN A 265 15.63 37.97 10.53
N SER A 266 15.34 36.83 11.15
CA SER A 266 16.34 35.82 11.59
C SER A 266 16.35 34.57 10.73
N LEU A 267 15.31 34.33 9.94
CA LEU A 267 15.21 33.17 9.06
C LEU A 267 16.15 33.29 7.85
N PRO A 268 16.99 32.27 7.57
CA PRO A 268 17.72 32.19 6.31
C PRO A 268 16.74 32.28 5.12
N TRP A 269 17.16 32.96 4.07
CA TRP A 269 16.32 33.26 2.89
C TRP A 269 15.75 32.00 2.21
N ASP A 270 16.54 30.94 2.12
CA ASP A 270 16.16 29.64 1.59
C ASP A 270 15.01 29.01 2.41
N GLN A 271 15.10 29.03 3.74
CA GLN A 271 14.03 28.53 4.61
C GLN A 271 12.76 29.37 4.50
N ALA A 272 12.87 30.69 4.36
CA ALA A 272 11.71 31.57 4.17
C ALA A 272 10.96 31.23 2.87
N THR A 273 11.68 31.00 1.77
CA THR A 273 11.09 30.60 0.48
C THR A 273 10.40 29.25 0.55
N ASP A 274 10.99 28.26 1.24
CA ASP A 274 10.41 26.93 1.44
C ASP A 274 9.15 26.98 2.30
N LEU A 275 9.14 27.78 3.36
CA LEU A 275 7.95 28.00 4.20
C LEU A 275 6.80 28.66 3.43
N LEU A 276 7.11 29.64 2.57
CA LEU A 276 6.10 30.28 1.70
C LEU A 276 5.55 29.31 0.67
N ALA A 277 6.41 28.49 0.05
CA ALA A 277 5.99 27.43 -0.87
C ALA A 277 5.10 26.40 -0.17
N MET A 278 5.46 26.01 1.06
CA MET A 278 4.69 25.10 1.89
C MET A 278 3.32 25.69 2.27
N LYS A 279 3.27 26.97 2.66
CA LYS A 279 2.02 27.68 2.94
C LYS A 279 1.07 27.68 1.72
N ARG A 280 1.59 27.92 0.52
CA ARG A 280 0.80 27.83 -0.73
C ARG A 280 0.25 26.43 -0.94
N LYS A 281 1.07 25.37 -0.77
CA LYS A 281 0.66 23.98 -0.88
C LYS A 281 -0.45 23.62 0.12
N PHE A 282 -0.40 24.09 1.36
CA PHE A 282 -1.45 23.86 2.34
C PHE A 282 -2.74 24.58 1.99
N LYS A 283 -2.67 25.82 1.51
CA LYS A 283 -3.85 26.58 1.07
C LYS A 283 -4.59 25.88 -0.08
N SER A 284 -3.87 25.26 -1.01
CA SER A 284 -4.42 24.49 -2.14
C SER A 284 -4.51 22.99 -1.88
N SER A 285 -4.54 22.57 -0.62
CA SER A 285 -4.50 21.15 -0.25
C SER A 285 -5.70 20.37 -0.75
N MET A 286 -5.46 19.44 -1.68
CA MET A 286 -6.46 18.49 -2.16
C MET A 286 -7.03 17.63 -1.00
N THR A 287 -6.19 17.25 -0.05
CA THR A 287 -6.61 16.47 1.12
C THR A 287 -7.62 17.22 1.98
N LYS A 288 -7.39 18.51 2.23
CA LYS A 288 -8.33 19.37 2.96
C LYS A 288 -9.67 19.46 2.21
N HIS A 289 -9.63 19.62 0.88
CA HIS A 289 -10.83 19.63 0.05
C HIS A 289 -11.59 18.29 0.07
N ILE A 290 -10.88 17.15 0.01
CA ILE A 290 -11.49 15.83 0.13
C ILE A 290 -12.19 15.70 1.49
N CYS A 291 -11.52 16.02 2.60
CA CYS A 291 -12.10 15.94 3.93
C CYS A 291 -13.35 16.84 4.06
N ASN A 292 -13.29 18.07 3.60
CA ASN A 292 -14.43 19.00 3.63
C ASN A 292 -15.59 18.49 2.76
N THR A 293 -15.30 17.92 1.59
CA THR A 293 -16.32 17.34 0.71
C THR A 293 -17.01 16.15 1.35
N GLU A 294 -16.24 15.24 1.98
CA GLU A 294 -16.78 14.08 2.67
C GLU A 294 -17.62 14.49 3.89
N SER A 295 -17.18 15.48 4.69
CA SER A 295 -17.96 16.02 5.82
C SER A 295 -19.31 16.58 5.34
N ARG A 296 -19.30 17.32 4.23
CA ARG A 296 -20.52 17.90 3.65
C ARG A 296 -21.47 16.84 3.09
N ARG A 297 -20.92 15.75 2.53
CA ARG A 297 -21.74 14.61 2.09
C ARG A 297 -22.43 13.96 3.27
N ILE A 298 -21.71 13.76 4.37
CA ILE A 298 -22.29 13.20 5.61
C ILE A 298 -23.38 14.12 6.15
N ALA A 299 -23.12 15.43 6.24
CA ALA A 299 -24.11 16.41 6.70
C ALA A 299 -25.39 16.38 5.85
N ARG A 300 -25.25 16.34 4.50
CA ARG A 300 -26.42 16.21 3.59
C ARG A 300 -27.19 14.90 3.81
N LEU A 301 -26.50 13.79 4.02
CA LEU A 301 -27.15 12.49 4.30
C LEU A 301 -27.91 12.50 5.63
N LYS A 302 -27.51 13.36 6.57
CA LYS A 302 -28.21 13.59 7.84
C LYS A 302 -29.36 14.61 7.73
N GLY A 303 -29.49 15.31 6.61
CA GLY A 303 -30.46 16.37 6.43
C GLY A 303 -30.03 17.72 7.06
N GLU A 304 -28.74 17.87 7.40
CA GLU A 304 -28.20 19.11 7.95
C GLU A 304 -27.99 20.17 6.85
N PRO A 305 -28.17 21.47 7.16
CA PRO A 305 -27.88 22.53 6.21
C PRO A 305 -26.38 22.55 5.87
N VAL A 306 -26.06 22.69 4.59
CA VAL A 306 -24.67 22.68 4.11
C VAL A 306 -24.42 23.91 3.26
N ASP A 307 -23.45 24.71 3.67
CA ASP A 307 -23.01 25.89 2.93
C ASP A 307 -22.42 25.53 1.56
N ASN A 308 -22.45 26.46 0.61
CA ASN A 308 -21.84 26.26 -0.70
C ASN A 308 -20.32 26.09 -0.57
N LEU A 309 -19.73 25.23 -1.41
CA LEU A 309 -18.27 25.09 -1.45
C LEU A 309 -17.65 26.43 -1.83
N PRO A 310 -16.59 26.86 -1.14
CA PRO A 310 -15.80 27.95 -1.66
C PRO A 310 -15.35 27.58 -3.08
N VAL A 311 -15.61 28.45 -4.03
CA VAL A 311 -15.19 28.28 -5.43
C VAL A 311 -13.67 28.18 -5.41
N ILE A 312 -13.13 27.09 -5.92
CA ILE A 312 -11.67 26.95 -6.12
C ILE A 312 -11.33 27.97 -7.20
N ASP A 313 -10.58 29.00 -6.84
CA ASP A 313 -10.14 30.01 -7.79
C ASP A 313 -9.31 29.33 -8.91
N PRO A 314 -9.82 29.29 -10.16
CA PRO A 314 -9.11 28.64 -11.26
C PRO A 314 -7.79 29.34 -11.60
N SER A 315 -7.58 30.57 -11.16
CA SER A 315 -6.32 31.31 -11.36
C SER A 315 -5.15 30.72 -10.57
N SER A 316 -5.43 29.94 -9.52
CA SER A 316 -4.39 29.22 -8.77
C SER A 316 -3.78 28.02 -9.52
N ARG A 317 -4.32 27.63 -10.69
CA ARG A 317 -3.81 26.53 -11.52
C ARG A 317 -2.65 26.88 -12.45
N SER A 318 -2.28 28.16 -12.59
CA SER A 318 -1.28 28.61 -13.57
C SER A 318 0.18 28.38 -13.15
N HIS A 319 0.45 27.66 -12.06
CA HIS A 319 1.82 27.44 -11.55
C HIS A 319 2.05 26.01 -11.04
N LEU A 320 1.48 25.00 -11.75
CA LEU A 320 1.88 23.59 -11.58
C LEU A 320 2.71 23.13 -12.76
#